data_7fb80a6d4616f881eacd30c2ba0b8031
#
_entry.id   7fb80a6d4616f881eacd30c2ba0b8031
#
_cell.length_a   1.000
_cell.length_b   1.000
_cell.length_c   1.000
_cell.angle_alpha   90.00
_cell.angle_beta   90.00
_cell.angle_gamma   90.00
#
_symmetry.space_group_name_H-M   'P 1'
#
loop_
_entity.id
_entity.type
_entity.pdbx_description
1 polymer ?
#
loop_
_entity_poly.entity_id
_entity_poly.type
_entity_poly.pdbx_seq_one_letter_code
_entity_poly.pdbx_strand_id
1 'polypeptide(L)'
;WDGKTDLSHHNLREVEIEDLLPRKKIEVDMDAIAKMLTGKRILITGAAGSIGSDIARQVAKFNPFELILVDQAETPMHDIRLYMACNHKAQKVLTIVGSICNQKQMETLFRNHTPEYVFHAAAYKHVPMMEDNPAMAVQNNIYGTRVIADLSVKYGTKKFVMISTDKAVNPTNVMGCSKRICEIYCQALNAHQQKTQFVTTRFGNVLGSNGSVIPIFKEQIKRGGPVMVTHPDIIRYFMLIPEACRLVLEAGTMGKGGEIFVFDMGQPVKIVDLAKRMITLSGAKNIEIKFSGLRDGEKLYEELLATKENSMPTPHPKIKVAKVREYPYELVLRNEIELYKISESFDDIAIVKKMKEIVPEYKSEVSKYKILDN
;
A
#
# COMPACT_ATOMS: atom_id res chain seq x y z
N TRP A 1 -28.27 39.35 23.05
CA TRP A 1 -26.94 38.98 22.43
C TRP A 1 -25.91 39.84 23.15
N ASP A 2 -25.18 39.26 24.10
CA ASP A 2 -24.32 39.97 25.04
C ASP A 2 -22.83 40.07 24.60
N GLY A 3 -22.53 39.85 23.34
CA GLY A 3 -21.23 40.19 22.74
C GLY A 3 -19.96 39.56 23.40
N LYS A 4 -20.12 38.56 24.26
CA LYS A 4 -18.99 37.83 24.88
C LYS A 4 -18.89 36.41 24.32
N THR A 5 -18.75 36.29 23.00
CA THR A 5 -18.24 35.06 22.45
C THR A 5 -16.72 35.10 22.56
N ASP A 6 -16.20 34.28 23.47
CA ASP A 6 -14.78 34.08 23.67
C ASP A 6 -14.14 33.54 22.38
N LEU A 7 -13.53 34.43 21.60
CA LEU A 7 -12.80 34.13 20.37
C LEU A 7 -11.43 33.51 20.64
N SER A 8 -11.28 32.80 21.75
CA SER A 8 -10.05 32.09 22.12
C SER A 8 -9.94 30.70 21.50
N HIS A 9 -10.69 30.38 20.44
CA HIS A 9 -10.27 29.32 19.55
C HIS A 9 -9.05 29.84 18.77
N HIS A 10 -7.86 29.56 19.33
CA HIS A 10 -6.59 29.78 18.67
C HIS A 10 -6.75 29.30 17.22
N ASN A 11 -6.52 30.20 16.26
CA ASN A 11 -6.34 29.85 14.85
C ASN A 11 -5.09 28.96 14.75
N LEU A 12 -5.27 27.67 15.03
CA LEU A 12 -4.22 26.68 14.80
C LEU A 12 -3.96 26.69 13.30
N ARG A 13 -2.74 27.06 12.92
CA ARG A 13 -2.32 27.00 11.51
C ARG A 13 -2.48 25.56 11.03
N GLU A 14 -3.16 25.40 9.91
CA GLU A 14 -3.25 24.10 9.25
C GLU A 14 -1.86 23.71 8.77
N VAL A 15 -1.33 22.61 9.31
CA VAL A 15 0.01 22.11 8.95
C VAL A 15 -0.11 21.41 7.60
N GLU A 16 0.52 21.98 6.58
CA GLU A 16 0.63 21.34 5.28
C GLU A 16 1.61 20.16 5.34
N ILE A 17 1.28 19.09 4.65
CA ILE A 17 2.09 17.85 4.68
C ILE A 17 3.48 18.09 4.08
N GLU A 18 3.56 18.93 3.06
CA GLU A 18 4.77 19.34 2.37
C GLU A 18 5.77 20.07 3.30
N ASP A 19 5.26 20.81 4.30
CA ASP A 19 6.09 21.50 5.31
C ASP A 19 6.82 20.52 6.24
N LEU A 20 6.34 19.29 6.34
CA LEU A 20 6.91 18.27 7.23
C LEU A 20 8.17 17.60 6.65
N LEU A 21 8.26 17.50 5.33
CA LEU A 21 9.42 16.92 4.64
C LEU A 21 9.80 17.76 3.41
N PRO A 22 10.76 18.68 3.52
CA PRO A 22 11.29 19.37 2.35
C PRO A 22 12.03 18.35 1.47
N ARG A 23 11.53 18.12 0.26
CA ARG A 23 12.10 17.18 -0.71
C ARG A 23 12.25 17.82 -2.08
N LYS A 24 13.28 17.36 -2.81
CA LYS A 24 13.37 17.65 -4.24
C LYS A 24 12.28 16.88 -4.97
N LYS A 25 11.63 17.53 -5.93
CA LYS A 25 10.62 16.93 -6.79
C LYS A 25 11.21 15.71 -7.52
N ILE A 26 10.49 14.59 -7.51
CA ILE A 26 10.91 13.40 -8.25
C ILE A 26 10.59 13.60 -9.73
N GLU A 27 11.59 13.41 -10.56
CA GLU A 27 11.46 13.39 -12.02
C GLU A 27 11.19 11.95 -12.47
N VAL A 28 10.29 11.77 -13.42
CA VAL A 28 9.94 10.50 -14.04
C VAL A 28 9.86 10.66 -15.54
N ASP A 29 9.99 9.57 -16.29
CA ASP A 29 9.87 9.57 -17.76
C ASP A 29 8.39 9.69 -18.16
N MET A 30 7.94 10.94 -18.31
CA MET A 30 6.55 11.26 -18.66
C MET A 30 6.15 10.71 -20.03
N ASP A 31 7.09 10.62 -20.98
CA ASP A 31 6.82 10.10 -22.33
C ASP A 31 6.62 8.59 -22.30
N ALA A 32 7.46 7.86 -21.55
CA ALA A 32 7.27 6.42 -21.35
C ALA A 32 5.95 6.11 -20.64
N ILE A 33 5.59 6.89 -19.60
CA ILE A 33 4.31 6.75 -18.90
C ILE A 33 3.15 7.06 -19.85
N ALA A 34 3.21 8.13 -20.62
CA ALA A 34 2.18 8.48 -21.60
C ALA A 34 2.00 7.35 -22.64
N LYS A 35 3.08 6.80 -23.19
CA LYS A 35 3.04 5.67 -24.11
C LYS A 35 2.38 4.42 -23.53
N MET A 36 2.60 4.17 -22.24
CA MET A 36 1.98 3.05 -21.52
C MET A 36 0.48 3.24 -21.30
N LEU A 37 0.03 4.48 -21.03
CA LEU A 37 -1.31 4.73 -20.48
C LEU A 37 -2.30 5.30 -21.51
N THR A 38 -1.83 6.14 -22.45
CA THR A 38 -2.72 6.84 -23.38
C THR A 38 -3.49 5.87 -24.28
N GLY A 39 -4.81 6.02 -24.32
CA GLY A 39 -5.70 5.20 -25.14
C GLY A 39 -5.84 3.75 -24.67
N LYS A 40 -5.43 3.42 -23.43
CA LYS A 40 -5.49 2.07 -22.85
C LYS A 40 -6.64 1.89 -21.88
N ARG A 41 -7.06 0.63 -21.70
CA ARG A 41 -8.01 0.25 -20.64
C ARG A 41 -7.23 -0.10 -19.39
N ILE A 42 -7.49 0.65 -18.31
CA ILE A 42 -6.70 0.58 -17.08
C ILE A 42 -7.61 0.26 -15.91
N LEU A 43 -7.27 -0.77 -15.17
CA LEU A 43 -7.94 -1.16 -13.94
C LEU A 43 -7.10 -0.75 -12.74
N ILE A 44 -7.72 -0.09 -11.76
CA ILE A 44 -7.13 0.22 -10.45
C ILE A 44 -8.00 -0.41 -9.38
N THR A 45 -7.45 -1.33 -8.61
CA THR A 45 -8.11 -1.89 -7.42
C THR A 45 -7.64 -1.17 -6.17
N GLY A 46 -8.50 -1.08 -5.15
CA GLY A 46 -8.24 -0.23 -3.99
C GLY A 46 -8.29 1.25 -4.36
N ALA A 47 -9.11 1.58 -5.36
CA ALA A 47 -9.14 2.90 -6.01
C ALA A 47 -9.63 4.03 -5.09
N ALA A 48 -10.32 3.72 -4.01
CA ALA A 48 -10.75 4.68 -2.99
C ALA A 48 -9.72 4.90 -1.87
N GLY A 49 -8.67 4.06 -1.81
CA GLY A 49 -7.56 4.22 -0.88
C GLY A 49 -6.62 5.37 -1.26
N SER A 50 -5.75 5.78 -0.33
CA SER A 50 -4.83 6.91 -0.54
C SER A 50 -3.91 6.74 -1.75
N ILE A 51 -3.38 5.52 -1.99
CA ILE A 51 -2.52 5.23 -3.14
C ILE A 51 -3.35 5.06 -4.41
N GLY A 52 -4.39 4.21 -4.36
CA GLY A 52 -5.22 3.92 -5.55
C GLY A 52 -5.90 5.17 -6.11
N SER A 53 -6.41 6.07 -5.25
CA SER A 53 -7.04 7.31 -5.68
C SER A 53 -6.06 8.29 -6.32
N ASP A 54 -4.82 8.35 -5.81
CA ASP A 54 -3.81 9.22 -6.42
C ASP A 54 -3.28 8.65 -7.73
N ILE A 55 -3.07 7.32 -7.83
CA ILE A 55 -2.78 6.66 -9.11
C ILE A 55 -3.89 6.98 -10.11
N ALA A 56 -5.18 6.89 -9.72
CA ALA A 56 -6.30 7.21 -10.60
C ALA A 56 -6.24 8.67 -11.10
N ARG A 57 -5.97 9.63 -10.20
CA ARG A 57 -5.82 11.05 -10.56
C ARG A 57 -4.64 11.30 -11.52
N GLN A 58 -3.53 10.59 -11.32
CA GLN A 58 -2.35 10.73 -12.18
C GLN A 58 -2.58 10.08 -13.55
N VAL A 59 -3.13 8.85 -13.59
CA VAL A 59 -3.45 8.10 -14.80
C VAL A 59 -4.46 8.86 -15.68
N ALA A 60 -5.48 9.49 -15.07
CA ALA A 60 -6.49 10.25 -15.81
C ALA A 60 -5.90 11.39 -16.65
N LYS A 61 -4.74 11.96 -16.28
CA LYS A 61 -4.04 13.01 -17.03
C LYS A 61 -3.47 12.53 -18.37
N PHE A 62 -3.32 11.22 -18.56
CA PHE A 62 -2.79 10.61 -19.78
C PHE A 62 -3.87 10.14 -20.75
N ASN A 63 -5.13 10.53 -20.55
CA ASN A 63 -6.26 10.21 -21.42
C ASN A 63 -6.35 8.72 -21.78
N PRO A 64 -6.46 7.80 -20.80
CA PRO A 64 -6.71 6.40 -21.08
C PRO A 64 -8.05 6.24 -21.83
N PHE A 65 -8.19 5.16 -22.62
CA PHE A 65 -9.46 4.86 -23.29
C PHE A 65 -10.59 4.61 -22.29
N GLU A 66 -10.28 3.87 -21.22
CA GLU A 66 -11.20 3.61 -20.13
C GLU A 66 -10.43 3.44 -18.82
N LEU A 67 -10.89 4.12 -17.79
CA LEU A 67 -10.35 4.03 -16.43
C LEU A 67 -11.38 3.32 -15.54
N ILE A 68 -11.03 2.12 -15.06
CA ILE A 68 -11.90 1.27 -14.26
C ILE A 68 -11.40 1.30 -12.82
N LEU A 69 -12.23 1.79 -11.92
CA LEU A 69 -11.92 1.96 -10.50
C LEU A 69 -12.74 0.98 -9.68
N VAL A 70 -12.08 0.14 -8.88
CA VAL A 70 -12.73 -0.86 -8.02
C VAL A 70 -12.31 -0.67 -6.58
N ASP A 71 -13.29 -0.58 -5.70
CA ASP A 71 -13.10 -0.62 -4.24
C ASP A 71 -14.35 -1.13 -3.56
N GLN A 72 -14.21 -1.72 -2.37
CA GLN A 72 -15.36 -2.16 -1.57
C GLN A 72 -15.96 -1.02 -0.72
N ALA A 73 -15.23 0.06 -0.51
CA ALA A 73 -15.65 1.21 0.29
C ALA A 73 -16.51 2.19 -0.54
N GLU A 74 -17.83 2.11 -0.41
CA GLU A 74 -18.79 2.86 -1.24
C GLU A 74 -18.60 4.37 -1.13
N THR A 75 -18.61 4.94 0.08
CA THR A 75 -18.50 6.39 0.28
C THR A 75 -17.22 6.99 -0.29
N PRO A 76 -16.01 6.47 -0.02
CA PRO A 76 -14.80 6.96 -0.66
C PRO A 76 -14.79 6.74 -2.20
N MET A 77 -15.50 5.72 -2.71
CA MET A 77 -15.69 5.54 -4.16
C MET A 77 -16.58 6.63 -4.75
N HIS A 78 -17.59 7.09 -4.01
CA HIS A 78 -18.40 8.22 -4.44
C HIS A 78 -17.55 9.49 -4.54
N ASP A 79 -16.67 9.76 -3.58
CA ASP A 79 -15.78 10.93 -3.59
C ASP A 79 -14.86 10.94 -4.80
N ILE A 80 -14.21 9.81 -5.14
CA ILE A 80 -13.35 9.73 -6.31
C ILE A 80 -14.17 9.87 -7.62
N ARG A 81 -15.39 9.35 -7.66
CA ARG A 81 -16.31 9.53 -8.79
C ARG A 81 -16.63 11.00 -9.03
N LEU A 82 -16.98 11.75 -7.97
CA LEU A 82 -17.24 13.18 -8.05
C LEU A 82 -16.00 13.94 -8.54
N TYR A 83 -14.83 13.61 -7.96
CA TYR A 83 -13.57 14.22 -8.38
C TYR A 83 -13.33 14.02 -9.89
N MET A 84 -13.48 12.79 -10.40
CA MET A 84 -13.29 12.49 -11.82
C MET A 84 -14.30 13.23 -12.71
N ALA A 85 -15.57 13.26 -12.30
CA ALA A 85 -16.60 13.98 -13.04
C ALA A 85 -16.35 15.50 -13.13
N CYS A 86 -15.77 16.10 -12.09
CA CYS A 86 -15.44 17.52 -12.06
C CYS A 86 -14.19 17.85 -12.86
N ASN A 87 -13.13 17.05 -12.73
CA ASN A 87 -11.79 17.39 -13.21
C ASN A 87 -11.40 16.72 -14.54
N HIS A 88 -12.08 15.62 -14.91
CA HIS A 88 -11.78 14.79 -16.08
C HIS A 88 -13.06 14.45 -16.87
N LYS A 89 -13.87 15.46 -17.20
CA LYS A 89 -15.22 15.33 -17.79
C LYS A 89 -15.26 14.51 -19.08
N ALA A 90 -14.22 14.59 -19.89
CA ALA A 90 -14.15 13.86 -21.17
C ALA A 90 -13.66 12.40 -21.00
N GLN A 91 -13.17 12.04 -19.81
CA GLN A 91 -12.61 10.72 -19.53
C GLN A 91 -13.71 9.70 -19.25
N LYS A 92 -13.69 8.56 -19.94
CA LYS A 92 -14.55 7.42 -19.62
C LYS A 92 -14.05 6.75 -18.33
N VAL A 93 -14.72 7.04 -17.22
CA VAL A 93 -14.43 6.48 -15.90
C VAL A 93 -15.57 5.59 -15.44
N LEU A 94 -15.26 4.34 -15.11
CA LEU A 94 -16.18 3.39 -14.52
C LEU A 94 -15.82 3.18 -13.05
N THR A 95 -16.74 3.44 -12.14
CA THR A 95 -16.58 3.20 -10.70
C THR A 95 -17.42 2.00 -10.28
N ILE A 96 -16.78 1.00 -9.70
CA ILE A 96 -17.42 -0.26 -9.30
C ILE A 96 -17.21 -0.47 -7.80
N VAL A 97 -18.31 -0.55 -7.05
CA VAL A 97 -18.28 -1.00 -5.66
C VAL A 97 -18.24 -2.52 -5.67
N GLY A 98 -17.15 -3.08 -5.16
CA GLY A 98 -16.95 -4.52 -5.16
C GLY A 98 -15.67 -4.94 -4.44
N SER A 99 -15.70 -6.19 -3.95
CA SER A 99 -14.52 -6.82 -3.33
C SER A 99 -13.71 -7.57 -4.38
N ILE A 100 -12.40 -7.42 -4.33
CA ILE A 100 -11.46 -8.22 -5.14
C ILE A 100 -11.57 -9.73 -4.88
N CYS A 101 -12.14 -10.12 -3.74
CA CYS A 101 -12.40 -11.52 -3.38
C CYS A 101 -13.67 -12.08 -4.04
N ASN A 102 -14.53 -11.23 -4.60
CA ASN A 102 -15.71 -11.69 -5.34
C ASN A 102 -15.31 -12.08 -6.77
N GLN A 103 -14.88 -13.34 -6.93
CA GLN A 103 -14.39 -13.85 -8.20
C GLN A 103 -15.39 -13.66 -9.35
N LYS A 104 -16.69 -13.90 -9.12
CA LYS A 104 -17.73 -13.76 -10.17
C LYS A 104 -17.85 -12.31 -10.66
N GLN A 105 -17.85 -11.35 -9.71
CA GLN A 105 -17.92 -9.93 -10.06
C GLN A 105 -16.66 -9.49 -10.81
N MET A 106 -15.47 -9.85 -10.30
CA MET A 106 -14.21 -9.52 -10.93
C MET A 106 -14.06 -10.17 -12.31
N GLU A 107 -14.44 -11.43 -12.47
CA GLU A 107 -14.41 -12.10 -13.75
C GLU A 107 -15.35 -11.44 -14.78
N THR A 108 -16.55 -11.03 -14.35
CA THR A 108 -17.48 -10.29 -15.20
C THR A 108 -16.87 -8.96 -15.65
N LEU A 109 -16.20 -8.25 -14.76
CA LEU A 109 -15.48 -7.02 -15.06
C LEU A 109 -14.38 -7.27 -16.12
N PHE A 110 -13.50 -8.25 -15.89
CA PHE A 110 -12.42 -8.56 -16.80
C PHE A 110 -12.93 -9.00 -18.18
N ARG A 111 -13.97 -9.83 -18.22
CA ARG A 111 -14.60 -10.27 -19.48
C ARG A 111 -15.17 -9.10 -20.29
N ASN A 112 -15.84 -8.15 -19.64
CA ASN A 112 -16.52 -7.04 -20.29
C ASN A 112 -15.59 -5.90 -20.71
N HIS A 113 -14.51 -5.68 -19.94
CA HIS A 113 -13.64 -4.50 -20.11
C HIS A 113 -12.22 -4.85 -20.56
N THR A 114 -11.77 -6.10 -20.41
CA THR A 114 -10.43 -6.58 -20.82
C THR A 114 -9.31 -5.57 -20.52
N PRO A 115 -9.02 -5.26 -19.24
CA PRO A 115 -8.03 -4.25 -18.90
C PRO A 115 -6.64 -4.63 -19.39
N GLU A 116 -5.96 -3.71 -20.07
CA GLU A 116 -4.62 -3.90 -20.59
C GLU A 116 -3.54 -3.73 -19.53
N TYR A 117 -3.81 -2.85 -18.53
CA TYR A 117 -2.94 -2.57 -17.39
C TYR A 117 -3.73 -2.63 -16.11
N VAL A 118 -3.16 -3.23 -15.08
CA VAL A 118 -3.75 -3.35 -13.75
C VAL A 118 -2.79 -2.74 -12.73
N PHE A 119 -3.27 -1.79 -11.94
CA PHE A 119 -2.59 -1.28 -10.74
C PHE A 119 -3.35 -1.81 -9.51
N HIS A 120 -2.70 -2.75 -8.81
CA HIS A 120 -3.34 -3.47 -7.71
C HIS A 120 -2.91 -2.87 -6.37
N ALA A 121 -3.72 -1.93 -5.85
CA ALA A 121 -3.50 -1.26 -4.57
C ALA A 121 -4.46 -1.71 -3.46
N ALA A 122 -5.40 -2.62 -3.76
CA ALA A 122 -6.33 -3.14 -2.78
C ALA A 122 -5.62 -4.03 -1.75
N ALA A 123 -5.66 -3.65 -0.49
CA ALA A 123 -5.17 -4.45 0.64
C ALA A 123 -5.66 -3.89 1.98
N TYR A 124 -5.78 -4.75 2.99
CA TYR A 124 -5.83 -4.32 4.39
C TYR A 124 -4.39 -4.06 4.87
N LYS A 125 -4.14 -2.87 5.39
CA LYS A 125 -2.76 -2.36 5.67
C LYS A 125 -2.44 -2.11 7.13
N HIS A 126 -3.45 -2.05 8.00
CA HIS A 126 -3.25 -1.72 9.42
C HIS A 126 -2.73 -2.93 10.18
N VAL A 127 -1.47 -2.83 10.65
CA VAL A 127 -0.77 -3.92 11.33
C VAL A 127 -1.56 -4.46 12.52
N PRO A 128 -1.99 -3.64 13.51
CA PRO A 128 -2.73 -4.18 14.66
C PRO A 128 -4.04 -4.88 14.27
N MET A 129 -4.76 -4.32 13.30
CA MET A 129 -6.01 -4.93 12.83
C MET A 129 -5.78 -6.30 12.19
N MET A 130 -4.67 -6.48 11.47
CA MET A 130 -4.35 -7.78 10.86
C MET A 130 -3.76 -8.78 11.85
N GLU A 131 -3.06 -8.31 12.89
CA GLU A 131 -2.69 -9.17 14.02
C GLU A 131 -3.92 -9.77 14.73
N ASP A 132 -4.97 -8.97 14.87
CA ASP A 132 -6.23 -9.41 15.46
C ASP A 132 -7.12 -10.22 14.50
N ASN A 133 -6.89 -10.11 13.18
CA ASN A 133 -7.73 -10.72 12.15
C ASN A 133 -6.91 -11.39 11.04
N PRO A 134 -6.10 -12.42 11.32
CA PRO A 134 -5.24 -13.07 10.32
C PRO A 134 -6.03 -13.67 9.15
N ALA A 135 -7.22 -14.21 9.41
CA ALA A 135 -8.10 -14.74 8.37
C ALA A 135 -8.43 -13.68 7.31
N MET A 136 -8.69 -12.42 7.74
CA MET A 136 -8.99 -11.32 6.82
C MET A 136 -7.76 -10.90 6.02
N ALA A 137 -6.57 -10.96 6.58
CA ALA A 137 -5.33 -10.73 5.84
C ALA A 137 -5.14 -11.80 4.74
N VAL A 138 -5.43 -13.06 5.03
CA VAL A 138 -5.36 -14.15 4.03
C VAL A 138 -6.43 -13.98 2.96
N GLN A 139 -7.68 -13.82 3.34
CA GLN A 139 -8.80 -13.78 2.39
C GLN A 139 -8.75 -12.52 1.52
N ASN A 140 -8.49 -11.36 2.11
CA ASN A 140 -8.47 -10.11 1.32
C ASN A 140 -7.14 -9.91 0.60
N ASN A 141 -6.00 -9.95 1.32
CA ASN A 141 -4.73 -9.60 0.70
C ASN A 141 -4.22 -10.71 -0.21
N ILE A 142 -4.19 -11.96 0.27
CA ILE A 142 -3.59 -13.08 -0.48
C ILE A 142 -4.56 -13.59 -1.54
N TYR A 143 -5.72 -14.10 -1.14
CA TYR A 143 -6.68 -14.64 -2.10
C TYR A 143 -7.20 -13.59 -3.07
N GLY A 144 -7.52 -12.37 -2.59
CA GLY A 144 -7.94 -11.27 -3.46
C GLY A 144 -6.88 -10.90 -4.50
N THR A 145 -5.59 -10.87 -4.13
CA THR A 145 -4.49 -10.66 -5.08
C THR A 145 -4.44 -11.79 -6.12
N ARG A 146 -4.56 -13.06 -5.69
CA ARG A 146 -4.60 -14.20 -6.61
C ARG A 146 -5.74 -14.09 -7.61
N VAL A 147 -6.95 -13.76 -7.17
CA VAL A 147 -8.12 -13.60 -8.07
C VAL A 147 -7.83 -12.58 -9.17
N ILE A 148 -7.33 -11.40 -8.82
CA ILE A 148 -7.03 -10.36 -9.81
C ILE A 148 -5.86 -10.75 -10.72
N ALA A 149 -4.82 -11.39 -10.17
CA ALA A 149 -3.66 -11.86 -10.93
C ALA A 149 -4.05 -12.95 -11.95
N ASP A 150 -4.81 -13.97 -11.53
CA ASP A 150 -5.26 -15.06 -12.41
C ASP A 150 -6.18 -14.55 -13.51
N LEU A 151 -7.10 -13.63 -13.19
CA LEU A 151 -7.96 -12.99 -14.19
C LEU A 151 -7.15 -12.12 -15.16
N SER A 152 -6.09 -11.48 -14.70
CA SER A 152 -5.18 -10.71 -15.57
C SER A 152 -4.54 -11.63 -16.63
N VAL A 153 -4.05 -12.80 -16.22
CA VAL A 153 -3.50 -13.79 -17.16
C VAL A 153 -4.59 -14.35 -18.09
N LYS A 154 -5.75 -14.70 -17.52
CA LYS A 154 -6.87 -15.29 -18.27
C LYS A 154 -7.37 -14.37 -19.39
N TYR A 155 -7.47 -13.06 -19.12
CA TYR A 155 -8.00 -12.06 -20.04
C TYR A 155 -6.95 -11.22 -20.77
N GLY A 156 -5.66 -11.63 -20.69
CA GLY A 156 -4.59 -11.08 -21.51
C GLY A 156 -4.15 -9.66 -21.11
N THR A 157 -4.21 -9.31 -19.84
CA THR A 157 -3.61 -8.08 -19.31
C THR A 157 -2.11 -8.08 -19.63
N LYS A 158 -1.62 -6.98 -20.19
CA LYS A 158 -0.20 -6.85 -20.59
C LYS A 158 0.71 -6.75 -19.36
N LYS A 159 0.29 -5.93 -18.38
CA LYS A 159 1.08 -5.70 -17.18
C LYS A 159 0.22 -5.54 -15.94
N PHE A 160 0.64 -6.19 -14.87
CA PHE A 160 0.07 -6.13 -13.54
C PHE A 160 1.10 -5.51 -12.59
N VAL A 161 0.79 -4.35 -12.03
CA VAL A 161 1.65 -3.65 -11.08
C VAL A 161 1.06 -3.80 -9.68
N MET A 162 1.75 -4.56 -8.83
CA MET A 162 1.35 -4.81 -7.45
C MET A 162 1.97 -3.79 -6.51
N ILE A 163 1.16 -3.19 -5.66
CA ILE A 163 1.63 -2.33 -4.58
C ILE A 163 1.96 -3.18 -3.36
N SER A 164 3.22 -3.11 -2.91
CA SER A 164 3.70 -3.77 -1.69
C SER A 164 4.31 -2.77 -0.71
N THR A 165 5.00 -3.25 0.31
CA THR A 165 5.45 -2.45 1.45
C THR A 165 6.83 -2.89 1.94
N ASP A 166 7.53 -2.01 2.65
CA ASP A 166 8.73 -2.30 3.42
C ASP A 166 8.51 -3.42 4.45
N LYS A 167 7.29 -3.56 4.97
CA LYS A 167 6.91 -4.57 5.97
C LYS A 167 6.86 -6.00 5.44
N ALA A 168 6.92 -6.18 4.12
CA ALA A 168 7.09 -7.48 3.47
C ALA A 168 8.54 -8.01 3.55
N VAL A 169 9.49 -7.16 3.97
CA VAL A 169 10.90 -7.51 4.17
C VAL A 169 11.11 -8.01 5.58
N ASN A 170 11.61 -9.24 5.75
CA ASN A 170 11.75 -9.89 7.07
C ASN A 170 10.52 -9.61 7.95
N PRO A 171 9.31 -10.06 7.56
CA PRO A 171 8.08 -9.66 8.19
C PRO A 171 8.05 -10.05 9.68
N THR A 172 7.56 -9.14 10.53
CA THR A 172 7.38 -9.38 11.97
C THR A 172 5.90 -9.39 12.36
N ASN A 173 5.03 -9.30 11.36
CA ASN A 173 3.58 -9.21 11.57
C ASN A 173 2.81 -9.86 10.41
N VAL A 174 1.54 -10.19 10.69
CA VAL A 174 0.61 -10.84 9.76
C VAL A 174 0.44 -10.03 8.47
N MET A 175 0.27 -8.71 8.58
CA MET A 175 0.08 -7.84 7.40
C MET A 175 1.30 -7.89 6.47
N GLY A 176 2.51 -7.72 7.02
CA GLY A 176 3.75 -7.79 6.24
C GLY A 176 3.94 -9.16 5.61
N CYS A 177 3.70 -10.24 6.36
CA CYS A 177 3.75 -11.61 5.86
C CYS A 177 2.72 -11.84 4.74
N SER A 178 1.48 -11.34 4.87
CA SER A 178 0.48 -11.46 3.82
C SER A 178 0.93 -10.79 2.51
N LYS A 179 1.56 -9.61 2.59
CA LYS A 179 2.10 -8.92 1.42
C LYS A 179 3.29 -9.68 0.81
N ARG A 180 4.15 -10.29 1.65
CA ARG A 180 5.25 -11.14 1.15
C ARG A 180 4.72 -12.36 0.39
N ILE A 181 3.66 -13.01 0.86
CA ILE A 181 3.01 -14.12 0.15
C ILE A 181 2.45 -13.65 -1.20
N CYS A 182 1.81 -12.47 -1.26
CA CYS A 182 1.36 -11.89 -2.53
C CYS A 182 2.51 -11.65 -3.52
N GLU A 183 3.67 -11.16 -3.05
CA GLU A 183 4.87 -10.99 -3.88
C GLU A 183 5.36 -12.32 -4.44
N ILE A 184 5.43 -13.35 -3.59
CA ILE A 184 5.83 -14.71 -3.97
C ILE A 184 4.89 -15.24 -5.05
N TYR A 185 3.57 -15.05 -4.88
CA TYR A 185 2.58 -15.48 -5.87
C TYR A 185 2.78 -14.79 -7.22
N CYS A 186 2.87 -13.45 -7.22
CA CYS A 186 3.04 -12.67 -8.45
C CYS A 186 4.33 -13.05 -9.20
N GLN A 187 5.44 -13.27 -8.48
CA GLN A 187 6.70 -13.71 -9.10
C GLN A 187 6.62 -15.12 -9.66
N ALA A 188 6.06 -16.06 -8.90
CA ALA A 188 5.90 -17.45 -9.34
C ALA A 188 4.97 -17.54 -10.56
N LEU A 189 3.86 -16.80 -10.55
CA LEU A 189 2.94 -16.73 -11.69
C LEU A 189 3.61 -16.09 -12.92
N ASN A 190 4.41 -15.03 -12.72
CA ASN A 190 5.18 -14.43 -13.83
C ASN A 190 6.12 -15.44 -14.50
N ALA A 191 6.82 -16.25 -13.71
CA ALA A 191 7.73 -17.27 -14.24
C ALA A 191 6.99 -18.44 -14.94
N HIS A 192 5.75 -18.72 -14.51
CA HIS A 192 4.95 -19.85 -15.03
C HIS A 192 4.27 -19.55 -16.37
N GLN A 193 4.05 -18.28 -16.73
CA GLN A 193 3.34 -17.88 -17.95
C GLN A 193 4.03 -16.67 -18.60
N GLN A 194 3.65 -16.37 -19.86
CA GLN A 194 4.28 -15.30 -20.67
C GLN A 194 3.29 -14.23 -21.17
N LYS A 195 2.02 -14.29 -20.76
CA LYS A 195 0.98 -13.37 -21.25
C LYS A 195 0.97 -12.03 -20.53
N THR A 196 1.18 -12.06 -19.22
CA THR A 196 1.11 -10.89 -18.32
C THR A 196 2.44 -10.70 -17.63
N GLN A 197 2.98 -9.49 -17.68
CA GLN A 197 4.16 -9.09 -16.91
C GLN A 197 3.74 -8.65 -15.51
N PHE A 198 4.22 -9.35 -14.48
CA PHE A 198 3.98 -8.98 -13.09
C PHE A 198 5.14 -8.17 -12.53
N VAL A 199 4.83 -6.98 -12.03
CA VAL A 199 5.80 -6.06 -11.44
C VAL A 199 5.33 -5.73 -10.03
N THR A 200 6.22 -5.81 -9.06
CA THR A 200 5.93 -5.44 -7.66
C THR A 200 6.69 -4.19 -7.28
N THR A 201 6.07 -3.32 -6.49
CA THR A 201 6.70 -2.10 -5.96
C THR A 201 6.66 -2.11 -4.43
N ARG A 202 7.82 -1.93 -3.78
CA ARG A 202 7.96 -1.79 -2.33
C ARG A 202 8.33 -0.36 -1.97
N PHE A 203 7.61 0.22 -1.05
CA PHE A 203 7.94 1.50 -0.42
C PHE A 203 7.42 1.53 1.02
N GLY A 204 7.95 2.46 1.81
CA GLY A 204 7.61 2.62 3.22
C GLY A 204 6.34 3.43 3.43
N ASN A 205 6.29 4.18 4.53
CA ASN A 205 5.09 4.95 4.85
C ASN A 205 4.91 6.15 3.91
N VAL A 206 3.66 6.45 3.60
CA VAL A 206 3.31 7.65 2.85
C VAL A 206 2.63 8.67 3.77
N LEU A 207 3.05 9.93 3.67
CA LEU A 207 2.55 11.01 4.52
C LEU A 207 1.09 11.32 4.19
N GLY A 208 0.30 11.55 5.24
CA GLY A 208 -1.10 11.97 5.11
C GLY A 208 -2.06 10.89 4.63
N SER A 209 -1.63 9.62 4.53
CA SER A 209 -2.54 8.52 4.20
C SER A 209 -3.56 8.28 5.31
N ASN A 210 -4.76 7.82 4.93
CA ASN A 210 -5.85 7.54 5.86
C ASN A 210 -5.40 6.61 6.99
N GLY A 211 -5.73 6.99 8.24
CA GLY A 211 -5.36 6.24 9.45
C GLY A 211 -3.85 6.23 9.77
N SER A 212 -3.04 7.05 9.12
CA SER A 212 -1.60 7.18 9.41
C SER A 212 -1.33 8.15 10.57
N VAL A 213 -0.07 8.23 10.98
CA VAL A 213 0.37 9.00 12.15
C VAL A 213 0.03 10.50 12.07
N ILE A 214 0.09 11.12 10.88
CA ILE A 214 -0.14 12.56 10.73
C ILE A 214 -1.60 12.94 11.01
N PRO A 215 -2.64 12.33 10.40
CA PRO A 215 -4.03 12.60 10.76
C PRO A 215 -4.31 12.39 12.25
N ILE A 216 -3.72 11.35 12.86
CA ILE A 216 -3.88 11.06 14.30
C ILE A 216 -3.29 12.19 15.13
N PHE A 217 -2.05 12.62 14.83
CA PHE A 217 -1.40 13.72 15.57
C PHE A 217 -2.13 15.04 15.37
N LYS A 218 -2.60 15.36 14.15
CA LYS A 218 -3.44 16.56 13.90
C LYS A 218 -4.66 16.58 14.82
N GLU A 219 -5.36 15.46 14.92
CA GLU A 219 -6.55 15.36 15.77
C GLU A 219 -6.21 15.46 17.27
N GLN A 220 -5.12 14.82 17.72
CA GLN A 220 -4.67 14.91 19.10
C GLN A 220 -4.25 16.35 19.48
N ILE A 221 -3.52 17.03 18.59
CA ILE A 221 -3.14 18.44 18.78
C ILE A 221 -4.37 19.34 18.86
N LYS A 222 -5.35 19.13 17.94
CA LYS A 222 -6.61 19.88 17.91
C LYS A 222 -7.41 19.75 19.22
N ARG A 223 -7.35 18.58 19.86
CA ARG A 223 -8.01 18.29 21.16
C ARG A 223 -7.23 18.81 22.37
N GLY A 224 -6.04 19.42 22.20
CA GLY A 224 -5.20 19.90 23.30
C GLY A 224 -4.21 18.85 23.83
N GLY A 225 -4.00 17.76 23.12
CA GLY A 225 -3.08 16.69 23.49
C GLY A 225 -3.65 15.64 24.46
N PRO A 226 -2.80 14.75 25.01
CA PRO A 226 -1.40 14.57 24.63
C PRO A 226 -1.24 13.93 23.23
N VAL A 227 -0.08 14.17 22.60
CA VAL A 227 0.30 13.44 21.37
C VAL A 227 0.92 12.11 21.79
N MET A 228 0.34 11.00 21.30
CA MET A 228 0.75 9.65 21.66
C MET A 228 1.73 9.07 20.65
N VAL A 229 2.95 8.78 21.08
CA VAL A 229 4.00 8.12 20.30
C VAL A 229 4.25 6.73 20.89
N THR A 230 4.44 5.72 20.04
CA THR A 230 4.59 4.35 20.53
C THR A 230 5.94 4.07 21.21
N HIS A 231 7.02 4.71 20.75
CA HIS A 231 8.34 4.57 21.37
C HIS A 231 9.21 5.79 21.07
N PRO A 232 10.08 6.26 21.98
CA PRO A 232 10.92 7.44 21.75
C PRO A 232 11.91 7.28 20.60
N ASP A 233 12.38 6.07 20.33
CA ASP A 233 13.37 5.78 19.28
C ASP A 233 12.78 5.21 18.00
N ILE A 234 11.45 5.15 17.89
CA ILE A 234 10.82 4.63 16.69
C ILE A 234 11.12 5.51 15.47
N ILE A 235 11.61 4.89 14.41
CA ILE A 235 11.87 5.57 13.15
C ILE A 235 11.03 4.98 12.03
N ARG A 236 10.68 5.83 11.05
CA ARG A 236 9.99 5.44 9.82
C ARG A 236 10.56 6.20 8.64
N TYR A 237 10.49 5.55 7.49
CA TYR A 237 10.74 6.21 6.22
C TYR A 237 9.43 6.77 5.66
N PHE A 238 9.47 7.98 5.15
CA PHE A 238 8.29 8.64 4.59
C PHE A 238 8.52 9.14 3.18
N MET A 239 7.45 9.11 2.40
CA MET A 239 7.36 9.68 1.06
C MET A 239 6.03 10.41 0.92
N LEU A 240 5.93 11.38 0.04
CA LEU A 240 4.63 11.96 -0.32
C LEU A 240 3.84 10.98 -1.17
N ILE A 241 2.51 10.96 -1.04
CA ILE A 241 1.63 10.09 -1.83
C ILE A 241 1.86 10.30 -3.33
N PRO A 242 1.89 11.56 -3.86
CA PRO A 242 2.14 11.80 -5.27
C PRO A 242 3.52 11.34 -5.75
N GLU A 243 4.55 11.39 -4.88
CA GLU A 243 5.87 10.86 -5.21
C GLU A 243 5.85 9.34 -5.38
N ALA A 244 5.27 8.63 -4.39
CA ALA A 244 5.15 7.18 -4.45
C ALA A 244 4.40 6.73 -5.70
N CYS A 245 3.27 7.39 -6.02
CA CYS A 245 2.47 7.05 -7.19
C CYS A 245 3.22 7.32 -8.52
N ARG A 246 4.01 8.40 -8.62
CA ARG A 246 4.88 8.63 -9.79
C ARG A 246 5.89 7.51 -9.96
N LEU A 247 6.56 7.09 -8.88
CA LEU A 247 7.52 5.98 -8.93
C LEU A 247 6.85 4.64 -9.26
N VAL A 248 5.60 4.43 -8.85
CA VAL A 248 4.81 3.25 -9.25
C VAL A 248 4.56 3.25 -10.76
N LEU A 249 4.18 4.39 -11.34
CA LEU A 249 3.99 4.51 -12.78
C LEU A 249 5.32 4.31 -13.53
N GLU A 250 6.41 4.90 -13.05
CA GLU A 250 7.75 4.72 -13.60
C GLU A 250 8.20 3.25 -13.55
N ALA A 251 8.06 2.59 -12.41
CA ALA A 251 8.35 1.15 -12.27
C ALA A 251 7.49 0.31 -13.24
N GLY A 252 6.24 0.72 -13.43
CA GLY A 252 5.34 0.12 -14.42
C GLY A 252 5.88 0.20 -15.84
N THR A 253 6.53 1.30 -16.23
CA THR A 253 7.13 1.42 -17.57
C THR A 253 8.40 0.59 -17.72
N MET A 254 9.27 0.60 -16.71
CA MET A 254 10.57 -0.07 -16.74
C MET A 254 10.49 -1.59 -16.59
N GLY A 255 9.50 -2.10 -15.85
CA GLY A 255 9.39 -3.52 -15.51
C GLY A 255 9.18 -4.40 -16.74
N LYS A 256 9.88 -5.53 -16.76
CA LYS A 256 9.82 -6.55 -17.81
C LYS A 256 9.09 -7.81 -17.34
N GLY A 257 8.79 -7.90 -16.04
CA GLY A 257 8.12 -9.01 -15.37
C GLY A 257 9.03 -9.78 -14.42
N GLY A 258 8.51 -10.02 -13.19
CA GLY A 258 9.22 -10.71 -12.12
C GLY A 258 9.98 -9.80 -11.15
N GLU A 259 10.15 -8.51 -11.48
CA GLU A 259 10.91 -7.60 -10.64
C GLU A 259 10.13 -7.16 -9.39
N ILE A 260 10.85 -7.03 -8.28
CA ILE A 260 10.43 -6.29 -7.10
C ILE A 260 11.23 -5.00 -7.04
N PHE A 261 10.60 -3.89 -7.42
CA PHE A 261 11.19 -2.57 -7.33
C PHE A 261 11.10 -2.03 -5.91
N VAL A 262 12.21 -1.49 -5.41
CA VAL A 262 12.31 -0.84 -4.10
C VAL A 262 12.61 0.63 -4.29
N PHE A 263 11.80 1.48 -3.66
CA PHE A 263 11.97 2.92 -3.78
C PHE A 263 12.89 3.47 -2.69
N ASP A 264 13.79 4.38 -3.09
CA ASP A 264 14.61 5.12 -2.15
C ASP A 264 13.73 6.12 -1.37
N MET A 265 13.49 5.79 -0.13
CA MET A 265 12.65 6.58 0.79
C MET A 265 13.37 7.80 1.38
N GLY A 266 14.67 7.98 1.08
CA GLY A 266 15.51 9.03 1.66
C GLY A 266 15.86 8.74 3.12
N GLN A 267 15.97 9.79 3.93
CA GLN A 267 16.39 9.67 5.33
C GLN A 267 15.25 9.22 6.24
N PRO A 268 15.56 8.37 7.24
CA PRO A 268 14.58 7.98 8.24
C PRO A 268 14.24 9.15 9.15
N VAL A 269 13.01 9.17 9.67
CA VAL A 269 12.48 10.21 10.54
C VAL A 269 12.07 9.58 11.88
N LYS A 270 12.54 10.15 13.00
CA LYS A 270 12.03 9.81 14.33
C LYS A 270 10.60 10.32 14.47
N ILE A 271 9.69 9.46 14.89
CA ILE A 271 8.27 9.83 15.04
C ILE A 271 8.07 10.90 16.12
N VAL A 272 8.90 10.87 17.17
CA VAL A 272 8.88 11.92 18.21
C VAL A 272 9.26 13.30 17.65
N ASP A 273 10.21 13.37 16.72
CA ASP A 273 10.61 14.64 16.10
C ASP A 273 9.54 15.15 15.12
N LEU A 274 8.87 14.24 14.42
CA LEU A 274 7.69 14.56 13.60
C LEU A 274 6.57 15.15 14.49
N ALA A 275 6.29 14.54 15.65
CA ALA A 275 5.30 15.05 16.60
C ALA A 275 5.65 16.47 17.09
N LYS A 276 6.91 16.68 17.52
CA LYS A 276 7.39 18.02 17.94
C LYS A 276 7.23 19.05 16.84
N ARG A 277 7.62 18.71 15.61
CA ARG A 277 7.50 19.59 14.45
C ARG A 277 6.05 19.97 14.16
N MET A 278 5.14 18.99 14.22
CA MET A 278 3.71 19.24 14.03
C MET A 278 3.12 20.16 15.11
N ILE A 279 3.47 19.95 16.38
CA ILE A 279 3.06 20.83 17.49
C ILE A 279 3.57 22.25 17.24
N THR A 280 4.84 22.43 16.88
CA THR A 280 5.44 23.74 16.61
C THR A 280 4.73 24.44 15.43
N LEU A 281 4.53 23.75 14.32
CA LEU A 281 3.89 24.31 13.12
C LEU A 281 2.43 24.67 13.34
N SER A 282 1.71 23.92 14.20
CA SER A 282 0.32 24.22 14.53
C SER A 282 0.15 25.47 15.41
N GLY A 283 1.22 25.96 16.04
CA GLY A 283 1.16 27.05 17.02
C GLY A 283 0.53 26.66 18.35
N ALA A 284 0.21 25.39 18.58
CA ALA A 284 -0.36 24.90 19.82
C ALA A 284 0.65 25.03 20.98
N LYS A 285 0.14 25.42 22.15
CA LYS A 285 0.95 25.58 23.38
C LYS A 285 0.61 24.49 24.37
N ASN A 286 1.61 24.09 25.18
CA ASN A 286 1.43 23.16 26.31
C ASN A 286 0.93 21.75 25.89
N ILE A 287 1.29 21.27 24.68
CA ILE A 287 0.98 19.92 24.23
C ILE A 287 2.09 18.97 24.69
N GLU A 288 1.73 17.98 25.51
CA GLU A 288 2.64 16.93 25.95
C GLU A 288 2.75 15.82 24.90
N ILE A 289 3.92 15.19 24.82
CA ILE A 289 4.13 13.93 24.10
C ILE A 289 4.23 12.82 25.15
N LYS A 290 3.40 11.76 24.98
CA LYS A 290 3.40 10.58 25.85
C LYS A 290 3.76 9.33 25.05
N PHE A 291 4.36 8.34 25.72
CA PHE A 291 4.76 7.08 25.10
C PHE A 291 3.83 5.97 25.56
N SER A 292 3.27 5.21 24.59
CA SER A 292 2.30 4.14 24.85
C SER A 292 2.90 2.74 24.88
N GLY A 293 4.15 2.56 24.46
CA GLY A 293 4.73 1.27 24.13
C GLY A 293 4.47 0.85 22.67
N LEU A 294 5.31 -0.05 22.14
CA LEU A 294 5.12 -0.63 20.81
C LEU A 294 3.83 -1.46 20.79
N ARG A 295 3.10 -1.37 19.67
CA ARG A 295 1.90 -2.16 19.41
C ARG A 295 2.27 -3.54 18.88
N ASP A 296 1.34 -4.49 18.97
CA ASP A 296 1.53 -5.83 18.41
C ASP A 296 1.89 -5.76 16.92
N GLY A 297 2.94 -6.51 16.55
CA GLY A 297 3.50 -6.55 15.21
C GLY A 297 4.32 -5.32 14.78
N GLU A 298 4.46 -4.29 15.64
CA GLU A 298 5.18 -3.07 15.29
C GLU A 298 6.70 -3.23 15.45
N LYS A 299 7.45 -2.92 14.38
CA LYS A 299 8.94 -2.83 14.43
C LYS A 299 9.39 -1.50 15.00
N LEU A 300 10.51 -1.50 15.74
CA LEU A 300 11.19 -0.27 16.12
C LEU A 300 11.78 0.45 14.88
N TYR A 301 12.37 -0.33 13.98
CA TYR A 301 12.95 0.11 12.72
C TYR A 301 12.36 -0.68 11.56
N GLU A 302 12.01 -0.01 10.45
CA GLU A 302 11.58 -0.67 9.22
C GLU A 302 12.75 -0.80 8.24
N GLU A 303 12.77 -1.91 7.51
CA GLU A 303 13.77 -2.20 6.50
C GLU A 303 13.13 -2.13 5.11
N LEU A 304 13.85 -1.57 4.13
CA LEU A 304 13.41 -1.61 2.73
C LEU A 304 13.89 -2.87 2.01
N LEU A 305 15.05 -3.40 2.43
CA LEU A 305 15.64 -4.63 1.92
C LEU A 305 16.02 -5.55 3.08
N ALA A 306 15.77 -6.85 2.93
CA ALA A 306 16.32 -7.84 3.86
C ALA A 306 17.86 -7.90 3.77
N THR A 307 18.52 -8.28 4.86
CA THR A 307 19.99 -8.45 4.88
C THR A 307 20.51 -9.43 3.84
N LYS A 308 19.68 -10.41 3.42
CA LYS A 308 19.99 -11.40 2.37
C LYS A 308 19.55 -10.97 0.97
N GLU A 309 18.86 -9.88 0.82
CA GLU A 309 18.45 -9.33 -0.47
C GLU A 309 19.56 -8.43 -1.01
N ASN A 310 20.05 -8.73 -2.20
CA ASN A 310 20.89 -7.84 -2.98
C ASN A 310 19.98 -6.93 -3.82
N SER A 311 20.34 -5.66 -3.94
CA SER A 311 19.65 -4.75 -4.85
C SER A 311 20.53 -4.44 -6.06
N MET A 312 19.89 -4.29 -7.22
CA MET A 312 20.52 -3.82 -8.44
C MET A 312 20.00 -2.41 -8.78
N PRO A 313 20.87 -1.53 -9.32
CA PRO A 313 20.44 -0.22 -9.79
C PRO A 313 19.54 -0.37 -11.01
N THR A 314 18.70 0.63 -11.22
CA THR A 314 17.90 0.80 -12.44
C THR A 314 18.32 2.10 -13.13
N PRO A 315 17.82 2.41 -14.34
CA PRO A 315 18.03 3.72 -14.95
C PRO A 315 17.51 4.88 -14.10
N HIS A 316 16.52 4.64 -13.24
CA HIS A 316 15.97 5.67 -12.36
C HIS A 316 16.69 5.66 -10.99
N PRO A 317 17.30 6.82 -10.55
CA PRO A 317 18.15 6.85 -9.35
C PRO A 317 17.41 6.52 -8.04
N LYS A 318 16.09 6.69 -8.00
CA LYS A 318 15.25 6.42 -6.82
C LYS A 318 14.63 5.03 -6.82
N ILE A 319 14.91 4.20 -7.82
CA ILE A 319 14.33 2.85 -7.95
C ILE A 319 15.47 1.83 -8.05
N LYS A 320 15.41 0.78 -7.25
CA LYS A 320 16.30 -0.39 -7.29
C LYS A 320 15.48 -1.64 -7.50
N VAL A 321 16.10 -2.71 -8.01
CA VAL A 321 15.49 -4.05 -8.06
C VAL A 321 16.03 -4.89 -6.92
N ALA A 322 15.15 -5.46 -6.09
CA ALA A 322 15.52 -6.43 -5.07
C ALA A 322 15.69 -7.82 -5.70
N LYS A 323 16.76 -8.53 -5.31
CA LYS A 323 16.91 -9.95 -5.59
C LYS A 323 16.31 -10.73 -4.42
N VAL A 324 15.30 -11.51 -4.69
CA VAL A 324 14.60 -12.32 -3.70
C VAL A 324 14.61 -13.79 -4.14
N ARG A 325 14.38 -14.69 -3.18
CA ARG A 325 14.23 -16.11 -3.47
C ARG A 325 13.01 -16.35 -4.35
N GLU A 326 13.20 -17.15 -5.40
CA GLU A 326 12.14 -17.63 -6.28
C GLU A 326 11.57 -18.96 -5.79
N TYR A 327 10.30 -19.19 -6.08
CA TYR A 327 9.57 -20.39 -5.69
C TYR A 327 8.84 -21.00 -6.88
N PRO A 328 8.81 -22.34 -7.02
CA PRO A 328 8.02 -23.02 -8.07
C PRO A 328 6.53 -22.69 -7.94
N TYR A 329 5.88 -22.39 -9.05
CA TYR A 329 4.48 -21.97 -9.09
C TYR A 329 3.52 -22.99 -8.44
N GLU A 330 3.70 -24.27 -8.74
CA GLU A 330 2.84 -25.35 -8.21
C GLU A 330 2.90 -25.44 -6.69
N LEU A 331 4.09 -25.19 -6.10
CA LEU A 331 4.26 -25.15 -4.65
C LEU A 331 3.54 -23.93 -4.05
N VAL A 332 3.70 -22.76 -4.68
CA VAL A 332 3.08 -21.51 -4.23
C VAL A 332 1.56 -21.62 -4.30
N LEU A 333 1.02 -22.09 -5.43
CA LEU A 333 -0.43 -22.25 -5.62
C LEU A 333 -1.01 -23.22 -4.59
N ARG A 334 -0.37 -24.38 -4.37
CA ARG A 334 -0.81 -25.36 -3.36
C ARG A 334 -0.83 -24.76 -1.96
N ASN A 335 0.23 -24.05 -1.59
CA ASN A 335 0.32 -23.40 -0.28
C ASN A 335 -0.75 -22.33 -0.07
N GLU A 336 -1.05 -21.54 -1.10
CA GLU A 336 -2.11 -20.54 -1.00
C GLU A 336 -3.50 -21.15 -0.90
N ILE A 337 -3.80 -22.20 -1.66
CA ILE A 337 -5.07 -22.91 -1.58
C ILE A 337 -5.26 -23.51 -0.17
N GLU A 338 -4.22 -24.13 0.37
CA GLU A 338 -4.25 -24.67 1.72
C GLU A 338 -4.44 -23.59 2.78
N LEU A 339 -3.67 -22.48 2.68
CA LEU A 339 -3.78 -21.36 3.60
C LEU A 339 -5.16 -20.71 3.55
N TYR A 340 -5.73 -20.53 2.34
CA TYR A 340 -7.08 -20.01 2.19
C TYR A 340 -8.11 -20.91 2.89
N LYS A 341 -8.03 -22.23 2.69
CA LYS A 341 -8.90 -23.20 3.35
C LYS A 341 -8.76 -23.15 4.87
N ILE A 342 -7.54 -23.04 5.39
CA ILE A 342 -7.31 -22.88 6.84
C ILE A 342 -7.95 -21.58 7.33
N SER A 343 -7.88 -20.49 6.56
CA SER A 343 -8.45 -19.20 6.95
C SER A 343 -9.98 -19.22 7.13
N GLU A 344 -10.68 -20.16 6.49
CA GLU A 344 -12.14 -20.34 6.64
C GLU A 344 -12.54 -20.88 8.02
N SER A 345 -11.60 -21.49 8.76
CA SER A 345 -11.83 -21.95 10.12
C SER A 345 -11.76 -20.82 11.17
N PHE A 346 -11.18 -19.67 10.84
CA PHE A 346 -10.86 -18.57 11.75
C PHE A 346 -9.99 -18.99 12.95
N ASP A 347 -9.22 -20.08 12.83
CA ASP A 347 -8.20 -20.47 13.78
C ASP A 347 -6.92 -19.66 13.54
N ASP A 348 -6.76 -18.57 14.29
CA ASP A 348 -5.64 -17.63 14.15
C ASP A 348 -4.28 -18.33 14.27
N ILE A 349 -4.15 -19.29 15.19
CA ILE A 349 -2.89 -20.02 15.43
C ILE A 349 -2.55 -20.91 14.23
N ALA A 350 -3.52 -21.65 13.70
CA ALA A 350 -3.32 -22.49 12.53
C ALA A 350 -2.98 -21.64 11.29
N ILE A 351 -3.66 -20.51 11.10
CA ILE A 351 -3.40 -19.57 10.00
C ILE A 351 -1.97 -19.04 10.06
N VAL A 352 -1.56 -18.46 11.19
CA VAL A 352 -0.25 -17.84 11.33
C VAL A 352 0.87 -18.88 11.27
N LYS A 353 0.65 -20.08 11.83
CA LYS A 353 1.59 -21.21 11.68
C LYS A 353 1.83 -21.52 10.20
N LYS A 354 0.76 -21.64 9.40
CA LYS A 354 0.89 -21.89 7.95
C LYS A 354 1.56 -20.73 7.22
N MET A 355 1.28 -19.49 7.60
CA MET A 355 1.96 -18.31 7.04
C MET A 355 3.47 -18.36 7.29
N LYS A 356 3.92 -18.79 8.50
CA LYS A 356 5.35 -18.95 8.83
C LYS A 356 6.01 -20.11 8.07
N GLU A 357 5.27 -21.18 7.78
CA GLU A 357 5.76 -22.26 6.90
C GLU A 357 6.02 -21.77 5.47
N ILE A 358 5.15 -20.91 4.94
CA ILE A 358 5.28 -20.34 3.59
C ILE A 358 6.40 -19.28 3.54
N VAL A 359 6.54 -18.48 4.60
CA VAL A 359 7.52 -17.40 4.74
C VAL A 359 8.40 -17.65 5.96
N PRO A 360 9.47 -18.48 5.84
CA PRO A 360 10.32 -18.85 6.98
C PRO A 360 11.02 -17.67 7.66
N GLU A 361 11.20 -16.54 6.94
CA GLU A 361 11.74 -15.30 7.48
C GLU A 361 10.75 -14.52 8.36
N TYR A 362 9.47 -14.93 8.42
CA TYR A 362 8.49 -14.29 9.30
C TYR A 362 8.76 -14.67 10.76
N LYS A 363 9.24 -13.70 11.55
CA LYS A 363 9.47 -13.82 13.00
C LYS A 363 8.67 -12.76 13.74
N SER A 364 7.85 -13.19 14.69
CA SER A 364 6.96 -12.30 15.48
C SER A 364 7.72 -11.75 16.69
N GLU A 365 8.22 -10.52 16.62
CA GLU A 365 9.00 -9.93 17.72
C GLU A 365 8.11 -9.46 18.88
N VAL A 366 7.06 -8.69 18.57
CA VAL A 366 6.07 -8.15 19.51
C VAL A 366 4.70 -8.60 19.03
N SER A 367 4.26 -9.78 19.42
CA SER A 367 2.98 -10.36 19.00
C SER A 367 2.62 -11.59 19.82
N LYS A 368 1.32 -11.85 19.97
CA LYS A 368 0.79 -13.10 20.55
C LYS A 368 1.26 -14.35 19.81
N TYR A 369 1.69 -14.22 18.56
CA TYR A 369 2.18 -15.32 17.71
C TYR A 369 3.66 -15.63 17.88
N LYS A 370 4.35 -14.97 18.80
CA LYS A 370 5.77 -15.26 19.12
C LYS A 370 5.99 -16.72 19.58
N ILE A 371 4.98 -17.32 20.17
CA ILE A 371 4.99 -18.73 20.57
C ILE A 371 5.18 -19.71 19.39
N LEU A 372 4.98 -19.25 18.16
CA LEU A 372 5.16 -20.02 16.92
C LEU A 372 6.54 -19.79 16.27
N ASP A 373 7.42 -18.99 16.89
CA ASP A 373 8.79 -18.73 16.42
C ASP A 373 9.73 -19.79 16.99
N ASN A 374 9.90 -20.90 16.32
CA ASN A 374 10.90 -21.93 16.64
C ASN A 374 12.24 -21.68 15.97
#